data_a19ded8c24fdf6978a69642cb9b9c4e7
#
_entry.id   a19ded8c24fdf6978a69642cb9b9c4e7
#
_cell.length_a   1.000
_cell.length_b   1.000
_cell.length_c   1.000
_cell.angle_alpha   90.00
_cell.angle_beta   90.00
_cell.angle_gamma   90.00
#
_symmetry.space_group_name_H-M   'P 1'
#
loop_
_entity.id
_entity.type
_entity.pdbx_description
1 polymer ?
#
loop_
_entity_poly.entity_id
_entity_poly.type
_entity_poly.pdbx_seq_one_letter_code
_entity_poly.pdbx_strand_id
1 'polypeptide(L)'
;MKAYIYENTGPAADVLTLREMVMPAPGAGEVRVRLKWSGVNPSDVKTRSGHIPSTIPFPRIPHSDGAGLVDMIGDGVDDFQPGDAVWVWNAAWNRSNGTAAEFVVLPSEQVEHMPDGLALENGACLGIPAMTACHAVATDGGVRGQIVLVAGGAGAVGHYAIQAAKFCGARIVIATVSSEEKAALARRAGADFV
;
A
#
# COMPACT_ATOMS: atom_id res chain seq x y z
N MET A 1 3.76 21.16 7.38
CA MET A 1 4.38 19.94 6.84
C MET A 1 4.56 20.04 5.35
N LYS A 2 5.59 19.38 4.80
CA LYS A 2 5.77 19.29 3.36
C LYS A 2 4.92 18.13 2.79
N ALA A 3 4.30 18.37 1.62
CA ALA A 3 3.57 17.36 0.88
C ALA A 3 3.69 17.60 -0.63
N TYR A 4 3.70 16.53 -1.41
CA TYR A 4 3.45 16.62 -2.86
C TYR A 4 1.96 16.68 -3.08
N ILE A 5 1.50 17.72 -3.79
CA ILE A 5 0.09 17.88 -4.13
C ILE A 5 -0.10 17.99 -5.64
N TYR A 6 -1.32 17.75 -6.10
CA TYR A 6 -1.78 18.09 -7.45
C TYR A 6 -3.17 18.72 -7.41
N GLU A 7 -3.41 19.67 -8.30
CA GLU A 7 -4.63 20.49 -8.36
C GLU A 7 -5.47 20.20 -9.61
N ASN A 8 -4.93 19.37 -10.52
CA ASN A 8 -5.59 18.86 -11.72
C ASN A 8 -4.94 17.54 -12.13
N THR A 9 -5.62 16.75 -12.94
CA THR A 9 -5.07 15.49 -13.47
C THR A 9 -4.07 15.75 -14.60
N GLY A 10 -3.06 14.87 -14.75
CA GLY A 10 -2.06 14.99 -15.81
C GLY A 10 -0.80 14.17 -15.56
N PRO A 11 0.26 14.33 -16.37
CA PRO A 11 1.57 13.74 -16.15
C PRO A 11 2.19 14.20 -14.82
N ALA A 12 2.96 13.33 -14.16
CA ALA A 12 3.53 13.63 -12.84
C ALA A 12 4.41 14.90 -12.85
N ALA A 13 5.22 15.06 -13.88
CA ALA A 13 6.14 16.20 -14.00
C ALA A 13 5.41 17.54 -14.13
N ASP A 14 4.17 17.53 -14.63
CA ASP A 14 3.41 18.75 -14.90
C ASP A 14 2.50 19.15 -13.73
N VAL A 15 2.03 18.15 -12.95
CA VAL A 15 0.98 18.42 -11.95
C VAL A 15 1.43 18.26 -10.50
N LEU A 16 2.50 17.47 -10.23
CA LEU A 16 2.97 17.29 -8.85
C LEU A 16 3.86 18.47 -8.43
N THR A 17 3.47 19.12 -7.35
CA THR A 17 4.24 20.23 -6.75
C THR A 17 4.45 20.00 -5.26
N LEU A 18 5.66 20.28 -4.79
CA LEU A 18 5.95 20.27 -3.35
C LEU A 18 5.41 21.56 -2.71
N ARG A 19 4.59 21.42 -1.66
CA ARG A 19 3.97 22.53 -0.94
C ARG A 19 4.13 22.39 0.57
N GLU A 20 4.16 23.53 1.24
CA GLU A 20 3.94 23.60 2.68
C GLU A 20 2.43 23.55 2.96
N MET A 21 2.03 22.62 3.80
CA MET A 21 0.64 22.38 4.21
C MET A 21 0.51 22.54 5.72
N VAL A 22 -0.70 22.84 6.19
CA VAL A 22 -1.01 22.79 7.62
C VAL A 22 -0.85 21.36 8.10
N MET A 23 -0.21 21.16 9.25
CA MET A 23 -0.07 19.86 9.86
C MET A 23 -1.44 19.38 10.37
N PRO A 24 -1.96 18.23 9.94
CA PRO A 24 -3.26 17.75 10.40
C PRO A 24 -3.17 17.29 11.86
N ALA A 25 -4.24 17.49 12.60
CA ALA A 25 -4.42 16.92 13.94
C ALA A 25 -5.38 15.73 13.88
N PRO A 26 -5.11 14.62 14.59
CA PRO A 26 -6.02 13.49 14.63
C PRO A 26 -7.27 13.84 15.45
N GLY A 27 -8.43 13.46 14.94
CA GLY A 27 -9.71 13.45 15.66
C GLY A 27 -9.87 12.18 16.50
N ALA A 28 -11.04 12.01 17.12
CA ALA A 28 -11.37 10.78 17.86
C ALA A 28 -11.31 9.55 16.93
N GLY A 29 -10.67 8.47 17.38
CA GLY A 29 -10.46 7.24 16.62
C GLY A 29 -9.41 7.32 15.52
N GLU A 30 -8.68 8.43 15.41
CA GLU A 30 -7.66 8.62 14.37
C GLU A 30 -6.23 8.60 14.90
N VAL A 31 -5.31 8.21 14.05
CA VAL A 31 -3.87 8.19 14.32
C VAL A 31 -3.15 9.09 13.32
N ARG A 32 -2.27 9.97 13.82
CA ARG A 32 -1.32 10.69 12.97
C ARG A 32 -0.01 9.93 12.90
N VAL A 33 0.38 9.59 11.68
CA VAL A 33 1.64 8.89 11.41
C VAL A 33 2.64 9.86 10.76
N ARG A 34 3.84 9.94 11.34
CA ARG A 34 4.99 10.60 10.71
C ARG A 34 5.63 9.63 9.74
N LEU A 35 5.38 9.85 8.45
CA LEU A 35 5.82 8.99 7.38
C LEU A 35 7.34 9.03 7.18
N LYS A 36 7.92 7.88 6.95
CA LYS A 36 9.31 7.69 6.52
C LYS A 36 9.37 7.21 5.08
N TRP A 37 8.37 6.45 4.66
CA TRP A 37 8.26 5.89 3.32
C TRP A 37 6.82 6.00 2.83
N SER A 38 6.67 6.28 1.54
CA SER A 38 5.39 6.33 0.84
C SER A 38 5.44 5.38 -0.36
N GLY A 39 4.51 4.43 -0.43
CA GLY A 39 4.43 3.46 -1.51
C GLY A 39 3.66 4.00 -2.71
N VAL A 40 4.18 3.77 -3.91
CA VAL A 40 3.53 4.17 -5.17
C VAL A 40 2.91 2.96 -5.84
N ASN A 41 1.63 3.04 -6.13
CA ASN A 41 0.87 1.99 -6.79
C ASN A 41 0.37 2.40 -8.19
N PRO A 42 0.10 1.46 -9.10
CA PRO A 42 -0.50 1.76 -10.40
C PRO A 42 -1.84 2.51 -10.29
N SER A 43 -2.62 2.27 -9.24
CA SER A 43 -3.87 3.00 -8.94
C SER A 43 -3.63 4.49 -8.69
N ASP A 44 -2.57 4.84 -7.96
CA ASP A 44 -2.20 6.23 -7.68
C ASP A 44 -1.86 6.97 -8.97
N VAL A 45 -1.07 6.32 -9.84
CA VAL A 45 -0.71 6.86 -11.17
C VAL A 45 -1.95 7.07 -12.03
N LYS A 46 -2.85 6.08 -12.09
CA LYS A 46 -4.08 6.14 -12.89
C LYS A 46 -5.04 7.21 -12.38
N THR A 47 -5.18 7.36 -11.07
CA THR A 47 -6.03 8.41 -10.46
C THR A 47 -5.45 9.80 -10.74
N ARG A 48 -4.16 10.00 -10.51
CA ARG A 48 -3.49 11.28 -10.79
C ARG A 48 -3.56 11.65 -12.27
N SER A 49 -3.36 10.70 -13.18
CA SER A 49 -3.40 10.95 -14.63
C SER A 49 -4.82 11.14 -15.19
N GLY A 50 -5.87 10.88 -14.40
CA GLY A 50 -7.26 11.00 -14.84
C GLY A 50 -7.83 9.76 -15.51
N HIS A 51 -7.07 8.63 -15.60
CA HIS A 51 -7.59 7.37 -16.13
C HIS A 51 -8.63 6.72 -15.22
N ILE A 52 -8.53 6.94 -13.92
CA ILE A 52 -9.56 6.57 -12.95
C ILE A 52 -10.26 7.85 -12.54
N PRO A 53 -11.55 8.03 -12.88
CA PRO A 53 -12.34 9.17 -12.43
C PRO A 53 -12.43 9.21 -10.90
N SER A 54 -12.40 10.40 -10.33
CA SER A 54 -12.55 10.58 -8.90
C SER A 54 -13.31 11.87 -8.61
N THR A 55 -14.26 11.80 -7.69
CA THR A 55 -15.07 12.92 -7.20
C THR A 55 -14.43 13.66 -6.03
N ILE A 56 -13.30 13.18 -5.54
CA ILE A 56 -12.57 13.80 -4.43
C ILE A 56 -12.09 15.19 -4.87
N PRO A 57 -12.31 16.24 -4.07
CA PRO A 57 -11.91 17.60 -4.42
C PRO A 57 -10.38 17.76 -4.46
N PHE A 58 -9.93 18.74 -5.22
CA PHE A 58 -8.53 19.21 -5.20
C PHE A 58 -8.34 20.30 -4.11
N PRO A 59 -7.11 20.53 -3.61
CA PRO A 59 -5.89 19.80 -3.95
C PRO A 59 -5.86 18.39 -3.33
N ARG A 60 -5.07 17.48 -3.94
CA ARG A 60 -4.92 16.11 -3.45
C ARG A 60 -3.45 15.78 -3.19
N ILE A 61 -3.19 15.05 -2.11
CA ILE A 61 -1.92 14.40 -1.84
C ILE A 61 -2.06 12.95 -2.34
N PRO A 62 -1.22 12.49 -3.28
CA PRO A 62 -1.34 11.13 -3.81
C PRO A 62 -0.81 10.07 -2.84
N HIS A 63 -0.91 8.83 -3.26
CA HIS A 63 -0.44 7.58 -2.67
C HIS A 63 -1.30 7.08 -1.51
N SER A 64 -1.49 5.77 -1.50
CA SER A 64 -2.37 5.07 -0.55
C SER A 64 -1.61 4.32 0.54
N ASP A 65 -0.36 3.92 0.26
CA ASP A 65 0.45 3.09 1.14
C ASP A 65 1.61 3.89 1.73
N GLY A 66 1.98 3.56 2.95
CA GLY A 66 3.13 4.19 3.61
C GLY A 66 3.53 3.45 4.87
N ALA A 67 4.67 3.84 5.41
CA ALA A 67 5.14 3.36 6.71
C ALA A 67 5.91 4.47 7.45
N GLY A 68 5.86 4.43 8.76
CA GLY A 68 6.49 5.43 9.59
C GLY A 68 6.33 5.15 11.08
N LEU A 69 6.26 6.21 11.84
CA LEU A 69 6.08 6.13 13.30
C LEU A 69 4.81 6.86 13.70
N VAL A 70 4.07 6.31 14.62
CA VAL A 70 2.97 7.02 15.27
C VAL A 70 3.51 8.30 15.90
N ASP A 71 2.91 9.43 15.57
CA ASP A 71 3.30 10.74 16.07
C ASP A 71 2.31 11.25 17.14
N MET A 72 1.02 11.04 16.91
CA MET A 72 -0.07 11.43 17.83
C MET A 72 -1.26 10.52 17.64
N ILE A 73 -2.00 10.27 18.72
CA ILE A 73 -3.27 9.53 18.68
C ILE A 73 -4.39 10.45 19.10
N GLY A 74 -5.59 10.21 18.57
CA GLY A 74 -6.83 10.87 18.98
C GLY A 74 -7.52 10.12 20.13
N ASP A 75 -8.57 10.73 20.66
CA ASP A 75 -9.35 10.12 21.74
C ASP A 75 -9.94 8.77 21.30
N GLY A 76 -9.92 7.78 22.22
CA GLY A 76 -10.46 6.44 21.99
C GLY A 76 -9.57 5.51 21.15
N VAL A 77 -8.31 5.88 20.93
CA VAL A 77 -7.30 4.99 20.32
C VAL A 77 -6.42 4.40 21.42
N ASP A 78 -6.60 3.12 21.70
CA ASP A 78 -5.91 2.42 22.79
C ASP A 78 -4.81 1.44 22.29
N ASP A 79 -4.84 1.07 21.00
CA ASP A 79 -3.95 0.07 20.41
C ASP A 79 -2.59 0.63 19.97
N PHE A 80 -2.41 1.95 20.00
CA PHE A 80 -1.20 2.63 19.52
C PHE A 80 -0.68 3.63 20.55
N GLN A 81 0.64 3.86 20.51
CA GLN A 81 1.30 4.94 21.25
C GLN A 81 2.31 5.68 20.38
N PRO A 82 2.62 6.95 20.67
CA PRO A 82 3.66 7.69 19.98
C PRO A 82 4.99 6.95 19.99
N GLY A 83 5.60 6.80 18.80
CA GLY A 83 6.84 6.08 18.59
C GLY A 83 6.68 4.68 18.02
N ASP A 84 5.48 4.09 18.05
CA ASP A 84 5.23 2.77 17.43
C ASP A 84 5.55 2.79 15.94
N ALA A 85 6.27 1.77 15.49
CA ALA A 85 6.52 1.54 14.06
C ALA A 85 5.27 0.94 13.41
N VAL A 86 4.77 1.60 12.34
CA VAL A 86 3.51 1.24 11.70
C VAL A 86 3.59 1.32 10.19
N TRP A 87 2.72 0.57 9.52
CA TRP A 87 2.39 0.75 8.12
C TRP A 87 0.92 1.12 7.96
N VAL A 88 0.59 1.80 6.86
CA VAL A 88 -0.75 2.32 6.60
C VAL A 88 -1.23 1.91 5.21
N TRP A 89 -2.54 1.79 5.06
CA TRP A 89 -3.16 1.36 3.82
C TRP A 89 -4.38 2.21 3.45
N ASN A 90 -4.65 2.30 2.15
CA ASN A 90 -5.78 3.05 1.60
C ASN A 90 -5.87 4.52 2.07
N ALA A 91 -4.73 5.18 2.33
CA ALA A 91 -4.71 6.55 2.84
C ALA A 91 -5.46 7.53 1.92
N ALA A 92 -5.31 7.41 0.60
CA ALA A 92 -5.99 8.26 -0.39
C ALA A 92 -7.40 7.77 -0.79
N TRP A 93 -7.91 6.69 -0.18
CA TRP A 93 -9.23 6.16 -0.52
C TRP A 93 -10.34 7.08 -0.02
N ASN A 94 -11.11 7.65 -0.94
CA ASN A 94 -12.17 8.62 -0.67
C ASN A 94 -11.72 9.86 0.14
N ARG A 95 -10.43 10.22 0.05
CA ARG A 95 -9.81 11.36 0.74
C ARG A 95 -8.89 12.14 -0.17
N SER A 96 -8.68 13.41 0.18
CA SER A 96 -7.69 14.27 -0.48
C SER A 96 -6.27 14.05 0.03
N ASN A 97 -6.10 13.40 1.19
CA ASN A 97 -4.83 13.32 1.90
C ASN A 97 -4.26 11.89 1.84
N GLY A 98 -3.30 11.68 0.96
CA GLY A 98 -2.51 10.44 0.86
C GLY A 98 -1.17 10.51 1.56
N THR A 99 -0.30 9.53 1.27
CA THR A 99 0.98 9.34 1.98
C THR A 99 2.17 10.07 1.36
N ALA A 100 2.01 10.80 0.25
CA ALA A 100 3.10 11.61 -0.33
C ALA A 100 3.33 12.92 0.47
N ALA A 101 3.45 12.81 1.80
CA ALA A 101 3.58 13.88 2.76
C ALA A 101 4.45 13.46 3.95
N GLU A 102 4.87 14.41 4.79
CA GLU A 102 5.58 14.09 6.02
C GLU A 102 4.68 13.46 7.09
N PHE A 103 3.39 13.78 7.07
CA PHE A 103 2.39 13.25 8.01
C PHE A 103 1.09 12.90 7.29
N VAL A 104 0.43 11.86 7.79
CA VAL A 104 -0.93 11.49 7.41
C VAL A 104 -1.76 11.24 8.66
N VAL A 105 -3.06 11.56 8.60
CA VAL A 105 -4.04 11.21 9.65
C VAL A 105 -5.03 10.22 9.06
N LEU A 106 -5.24 9.10 9.74
CA LEU A 106 -6.10 8.01 9.31
C LEU A 106 -6.89 7.44 10.48
N PRO A 107 -8.09 6.86 10.24
CA PRO A 107 -8.72 5.98 11.21
C PRO A 107 -7.75 4.90 11.69
N SER A 108 -7.79 4.56 12.96
CA SER A 108 -6.90 3.55 13.56
C SER A 108 -6.98 2.19 12.85
N GLU A 109 -8.15 1.83 12.28
CA GLU A 109 -8.35 0.61 11.52
C GLU A 109 -7.54 0.54 10.20
N GLN A 110 -6.98 1.65 9.74
CA GLN A 110 -6.11 1.72 8.56
C GLN A 110 -4.62 1.82 8.89
N VAL A 111 -4.28 1.62 10.15
CA VAL A 111 -2.92 1.63 10.69
C VAL A 111 -2.64 0.28 11.32
N GLU A 112 -1.49 -0.31 11.01
CA GLU A 112 -1.09 -1.61 11.54
C GLU A 112 0.33 -1.54 12.07
N HIS A 113 0.61 -2.27 13.15
CA HIS A 113 1.98 -2.39 13.66
C HIS A 113 2.89 -3.04 12.63
N MET A 114 4.12 -2.55 12.54
CA MET A 114 5.15 -3.22 11.76
C MET A 114 5.46 -4.59 12.36
N PRO A 115 5.50 -5.65 11.54
CA PRO A 115 6.00 -6.94 11.99
C PRO A 115 7.46 -6.83 12.50
N ASP A 116 7.77 -7.55 13.56
CA ASP A 116 9.12 -7.57 14.14
C ASP A 116 10.18 -7.90 13.08
N GLY A 117 11.25 -7.10 13.05
CA GLY A 117 12.36 -7.29 12.13
C GLY A 117 12.11 -6.85 10.68
N LEU A 118 10.91 -6.38 10.34
CA LEU A 118 10.63 -5.85 9.00
C LEU A 118 11.02 -4.37 8.93
N ALA A 119 11.80 -3.99 7.91
CA ALA A 119 12.18 -2.60 7.70
C ALA A 119 10.99 -1.76 7.21
N LEU A 120 10.94 -0.48 7.59
CA LEU A 120 9.82 0.43 7.25
C LEU A 120 9.59 0.57 5.74
N GLU A 121 10.65 0.53 4.91
CA GLU A 121 10.50 0.56 3.46
C GLU A 121 9.68 -0.62 2.92
N ASN A 122 9.78 -1.79 3.54
CA ASN A 122 8.95 -2.94 3.17
C ASN A 122 7.50 -2.75 3.61
N GLY A 123 7.28 -2.13 4.79
CA GLY A 123 5.94 -1.77 5.28
C GLY A 123 5.17 -0.89 4.29
N ALA A 124 5.85 0.08 3.66
CA ALA A 124 5.23 0.94 2.64
C ALA A 124 4.81 0.20 1.36
N CYS A 125 5.17 -1.08 1.21
CA CYS A 125 4.80 -1.93 0.08
C CYS A 125 3.77 -3.01 0.45
N LEU A 126 3.22 -3.02 1.67
CA LEU A 126 2.25 -4.02 2.12
C LEU A 126 0.81 -3.68 1.73
N GLY A 127 0.41 -2.43 1.82
CA GLY A 127 -0.98 -2.00 1.70
C GLY A 127 -1.68 -2.55 0.46
N ILE A 128 -1.72 -1.82 -0.62
CA ILE A 128 -2.44 -2.25 -1.83
C ILE A 128 -1.95 -3.60 -2.37
N PRO A 129 -0.64 -3.83 -2.61
CA PRO A 129 -0.23 -5.06 -3.30
C PRO A 129 -0.39 -6.32 -2.46
N ALA A 130 0.03 -6.32 -1.19
CA ALA A 130 -0.05 -7.52 -0.36
C ALA A 130 -1.49 -7.84 0.05
N MET A 131 -2.26 -6.83 0.49
CA MET A 131 -3.67 -7.04 0.84
C MET A 131 -4.49 -7.51 -0.35
N THR A 132 -4.29 -6.95 -1.55
CA THR A 132 -4.95 -7.42 -2.78
C THR A 132 -4.62 -8.88 -3.07
N ALA A 133 -3.36 -9.27 -2.94
CA ALA A 133 -2.91 -10.64 -3.16
C ALA A 133 -3.51 -11.61 -2.13
N CYS A 134 -3.45 -11.26 -0.85
CA CYS A 134 -4.01 -12.07 0.23
C CYS A 134 -5.53 -12.23 0.08
N HIS A 135 -6.24 -11.15 -0.23
CA HIS A 135 -7.68 -11.19 -0.47
C HIS A 135 -8.02 -12.12 -1.64
N ALA A 136 -7.35 -11.98 -2.78
CA ALA A 136 -7.59 -12.82 -3.96
C ALA A 136 -7.32 -14.30 -3.69
N VAL A 137 -6.30 -14.63 -2.90
CA VAL A 137 -5.95 -16.01 -2.55
C VAL A 137 -6.91 -16.62 -1.52
N ALA A 138 -7.44 -15.82 -0.60
CA ALA A 138 -8.33 -16.26 0.47
C ALA A 138 -9.82 -16.33 0.06
N THR A 139 -10.20 -15.67 -1.04
CA THR A 139 -11.60 -15.65 -1.52
C THR A 139 -12.07 -17.04 -1.95
N ASP A 140 -13.38 -17.27 -1.94
CA ASP A 140 -14.06 -18.48 -2.44
C ASP A 140 -13.56 -19.80 -1.82
N GLY A 141 -13.22 -19.78 -0.53
CA GLY A 141 -12.77 -20.96 0.22
C GLY A 141 -11.26 -21.19 0.16
N GLY A 142 -10.52 -20.30 -0.47
CA GLY A 142 -9.06 -20.32 -0.51
C GLY A 142 -8.48 -21.35 -1.49
N VAL A 143 -7.17 -21.58 -1.38
CA VAL A 143 -6.41 -22.34 -2.40
C VAL A 143 -5.78 -23.62 -1.88
N ARG A 144 -6.11 -24.06 -0.66
CA ARG A 144 -5.50 -25.26 -0.05
C ARG A 144 -5.68 -26.50 -0.94
N GLY A 145 -4.55 -27.15 -1.27
CA GLY A 145 -4.51 -28.33 -2.13
C GLY A 145 -4.74 -28.06 -3.63
N GLN A 146 -5.01 -26.82 -4.02
CA GLN A 146 -5.31 -26.43 -5.41
C GLN A 146 -4.04 -26.20 -6.23
N ILE A 147 -4.22 -26.20 -7.55
CA ILE A 147 -3.23 -25.66 -8.50
C ILE A 147 -3.62 -24.21 -8.79
N VAL A 148 -2.70 -23.29 -8.53
CA VAL A 148 -2.93 -21.85 -8.66
C VAL A 148 -2.09 -21.30 -9.81
N LEU A 149 -2.71 -20.55 -10.73
CA LEU A 149 -2.04 -19.80 -11.77
C LEU A 149 -1.99 -18.31 -11.36
N VAL A 150 -0.77 -17.75 -11.26
CA VAL A 150 -0.54 -16.34 -10.97
C VAL A 150 -0.03 -15.64 -12.22
N ALA A 151 -0.89 -14.84 -12.86
CA ALA A 151 -0.50 -14.00 -13.98
C ALA A 151 0.37 -12.83 -13.50
N GLY A 152 1.53 -12.61 -14.16
CA GLY A 152 2.44 -11.52 -13.81
C GLY A 152 3.15 -11.74 -12.45
N GLY A 153 3.63 -12.95 -12.17
CA GLY A 153 4.22 -13.36 -10.90
C GLY A 153 5.44 -12.56 -10.41
N ALA A 154 6.05 -11.74 -11.26
CA ALA A 154 7.12 -10.82 -10.86
C ALA A 154 6.63 -9.38 -10.62
N GLY A 155 5.34 -9.08 -10.82
CA GLY A 155 4.73 -7.80 -10.46
C GLY A 155 4.46 -7.71 -8.95
N ALA A 156 4.18 -6.51 -8.43
CA ALA A 156 3.99 -6.31 -6.99
C ALA A 156 2.91 -7.23 -6.41
N VAL A 157 1.70 -7.23 -6.96
CA VAL A 157 0.61 -8.11 -6.50
C VAL A 157 0.93 -9.59 -6.76
N GLY A 158 1.44 -9.93 -7.96
CA GLY A 158 1.75 -11.32 -8.33
C GLY A 158 2.81 -11.95 -7.44
N HIS A 159 3.84 -11.19 -7.05
CA HIS A 159 4.88 -11.65 -6.15
C HIS A 159 4.33 -12.02 -4.75
N TYR A 160 3.45 -11.18 -4.19
CA TYR A 160 2.74 -11.50 -2.95
C TYR A 160 1.74 -12.63 -3.12
N ALA A 161 1.04 -12.71 -4.27
CA ALA A 161 0.07 -13.78 -4.52
C ALA A 161 0.72 -15.17 -4.56
N ILE A 162 1.94 -15.29 -5.12
CA ILE A 162 2.71 -16.54 -5.10
C ILE A 162 2.99 -16.94 -3.65
N GLN A 163 3.52 -16.03 -2.83
CA GLN A 163 3.84 -16.27 -1.43
C GLN A 163 2.59 -16.63 -0.62
N ALA A 164 1.51 -15.85 -0.78
CA ALA A 164 0.23 -16.10 -0.10
C ALA A 164 -0.35 -17.46 -0.49
N ALA A 165 -0.32 -17.84 -1.78
CA ALA A 165 -0.81 -19.13 -2.24
C ALA A 165 -0.02 -20.29 -1.62
N LYS A 166 1.31 -20.19 -1.55
CA LYS A 166 2.15 -21.20 -0.88
C LYS A 166 1.84 -21.27 0.62
N PHE A 167 1.75 -20.13 1.29
CA PHE A 167 1.42 -20.05 2.72
C PHE A 167 0.04 -20.67 3.02
N CYS A 168 -0.96 -20.41 2.17
CA CYS A 168 -2.31 -20.96 2.29
C CYS A 168 -2.41 -22.43 1.85
N GLY A 169 -1.30 -23.08 1.48
CA GLY A 169 -1.23 -24.50 1.22
C GLY A 169 -1.66 -24.90 -0.20
N ALA A 170 -1.48 -24.05 -1.19
CA ALA A 170 -1.61 -24.44 -2.59
C ALA A 170 -0.66 -25.61 -2.91
N ARG A 171 -1.15 -26.61 -3.63
CA ARG A 171 -0.36 -27.79 -4.01
C ARG A 171 0.72 -27.44 -5.04
N ILE A 172 0.35 -26.63 -6.02
CA ILE A 172 1.22 -26.17 -7.10
C ILE A 172 0.92 -24.70 -7.37
N VAL A 173 1.95 -23.86 -7.49
CA VAL A 173 1.84 -22.46 -7.92
C VAL A 173 2.61 -22.29 -9.24
N ILE A 174 1.87 -21.92 -10.28
CA ILE A 174 2.41 -21.63 -11.62
C ILE A 174 2.38 -20.12 -11.81
N ALA A 175 3.47 -19.52 -12.28
CA ALA A 175 3.51 -18.09 -12.56
C ALA A 175 3.78 -17.81 -14.05
N THR A 176 3.17 -16.75 -14.58
CA THR A 176 3.58 -16.23 -15.90
C THR A 176 4.40 -14.96 -15.74
N VAL A 177 5.40 -14.80 -16.58
CA VAL A 177 6.30 -13.63 -16.62
C VAL A 177 6.70 -13.30 -18.05
N SER A 178 7.33 -12.14 -18.26
CA SER A 178 7.71 -11.67 -19.60
C SER A 178 9.21 -11.76 -19.91
N SER A 179 10.03 -12.24 -18.96
CA SER A 179 11.48 -12.41 -19.18
C SER A 179 12.07 -13.42 -18.19
N GLU A 180 13.26 -13.95 -18.47
CA GLU A 180 13.95 -14.89 -17.59
C GLU A 180 14.40 -14.22 -16.26
N GLU A 181 14.78 -12.95 -16.30
CA GLU A 181 15.06 -12.16 -15.08
C GLU A 181 13.84 -12.14 -14.13
N LYS A 182 12.65 -11.91 -14.68
CA LYS A 182 11.38 -11.96 -13.94
C LYS A 182 11.02 -13.37 -13.49
N ALA A 183 11.41 -14.39 -14.26
CA ALA A 183 11.22 -15.78 -13.83
C ALA A 183 12.01 -16.10 -12.56
N ALA A 184 13.23 -15.60 -12.44
CA ALA A 184 14.01 -15.74 -11.23
C ALA A 184 13.33 -15.09 -9.99
N LEU A 185 12.65 -13.94 -10.17
CA LEU A 185 11.86 -13.29 -9.12
C LEU A 185 10.67 -14.17 -8.69
N ALA A 186 9.90 -14.69 -9.65
CA ALA A 186 8.75 -15.54 -9.37
C ALA A 186 9.16 -16.84 -8.66
N ARG A 187 10.26 -17.48 -9.09
CA ARG A 187 10.80 -18.68 -8.42
C ARG A 187 11.24 -18.38 -6.97
N ARG A 188 11.90 -17.24 -6.72
CA ARG A 188 12.25 -16.79 -5.36
C ARG A 188 11.03 -16.55 -4.47
N ALA A 189 9.91 -16.11 -5.05
CA ALA A 189 8.65 -15.97 -4.34
C ALA A 189 8.00 -17.34 -3.99
N GLY A 190 8.45 -18.43 -4.58
CA GLY A 190 7.97 -19.78 -4.32
C GLY A 190 7.12 -20.40 -5.44
N ALA A 191 7.14 -19.85 -6.67
CA ALA A 191 6.48 -20.48 -7.80
C ALA A 191 7.17 -21.82 -8.14
N ASP A 192 6.38 -22.89 -8.28
CA ASP A 192 6.88 -24.22 -8.64
C ASP A 192 7.20 -24.29 -10.14
N PHE A 193 6.44 -23.57 -10.96
CA PHE A 193 6.65 -23.45 -12.42
C PHE A 193 6.51 -21.99 -12.87
N VAL A 194 7.32 -21.62 -13.87
CA VAL A 194 7.29 -20.30 -14.50
C VAL A 194 7.43 -20.46 -16.00
#